data_a9e1479bbadc9bb31d569f6cc4028a58
#
_entry.id   a9e1479bbadc9bb31d569f6cc4028a58
#
_cell.length_a   1.000
_cell.length_b   1.000
_cell.length_c   1.000
_cell.angle_alpha   90.00
_cell.angle_beta   90.00
_cell.angle_gamma   90.00
#
_symmetry.space_group_name_H-M   'P 1'
#
loop_
_entity.id
_entity.type
_entity.pdbx_description
1 polymer ?
#
loop_
_entity_poly.entity_id
_entity_poly.type
_entity_poly.pdbx_seq_one_letter_code
_entity_poly.pdbx_strand_id
1 'polypeptide(L)'
;MPELNFQVDAAEPERYAAAPLLLFKLRVTEVGTPPAPVHAVALRCQVRIEPARRRYTAAEQQRLLDLFGTPERWGQTLRPMLWAQVSAVVPSFTGGCAVDLAVPCSFDFSLAATKYFDALEGGDIPLCFLFSGTIFYEATDGALQVTQVPWEKEAYFRLPAAAWRGLMEAYYPNTAWLGLRKDVFDRLSRYKSHQGLLTWERTLEHLLSAAEEAATP
;
A
#
# COMPACT_ATOMS: atom_id res chain seq x y z
N MET A 1 10.19 32.12 -0.77
CA MET A 1 10.41 30.66 -0.69
C MET A 1 9.08 30.01 -0.91
N PRO A 2 8.92 29.08 -1.86
CA PRO A 2 7.64 28.45 -2.13
C PRO A 2 7.19 27.60 -0.93
N GLU A 3 5.91 27.64 -0.64
CA GLU A 3 5.26 26.79 0.32
C GLU A 3 4.29 25.87 -0.42
N LEU A 4 4.54 24.56 -0.36
CA LEU A 4 3.74 23.58 -1.09
C LEU A 4 2.72 22.90 -0.17
N ASN A 5 1.50 22.75 -0.67
CA ASN A 5 0.48 21.87 -0.12
C ASN A 5 0.27 20.66 -1.03
N PHE A 6 -0.05 19.53 -0.41
CA PHE A 6 -0.25 18.25 -1.07
C PHE A 6 -1.64 17.70 -0.75
N GLN A 7 -2.36 17.26 -1.77
CA GLN A 7 -3.66 16.62 -1.62
C GLN A 7 -3.77 15.43 -2.56
N VAL A 8 -4.24 14.29 -2.03
CA VAL A 8 -4.55 13.12 -2.85
C VAL A 8 -6.03 13.15 -3.20
N ASP A 9 -6.34 13.28 -4.50
CA ASP A 9 -7.71 13.45 -4.98
C ASP A 9 -8.38 12.12 -5.34
N ALA A 10 -7.62 11.16 -5.88
CA ALA A 10 -8.14 9.87 -6.36
C ALA A 10 -7.06 8.79 -6.31
N ALA A 11 -7.48 7.55 -6.45
CA ALA A 11 -6.62 6.39 -6.70
C ALA A 11 -7.23 5.53 -7.80
N GLU A 12 -6.43 5.19 -8.80
CA GLU A 12 -6.87 4.43 -9.98
C GLU A 12 -5.90 3.28 -10.26
N PRO A 13 -6.40 2.09 -10.67
CA PRO A 13 -5.54 1.02 -11.15
C PRO A 13 -4.87 1.43 -12.48
N GLU A 14 -3.56 1.17 -12.59
CA GLU A 14 -2.88 1.25 -13.89
C GLU A 14 -3.14 -0.04 -14.67
N ARG A 15 -3.97 0.06 -15.72
CA ARG A 15 -4.52 -1.10 -16.43
C ARG A 15 -3.50 -1.89 -17.26
N TYR A 16 -2.41 -1.23 -17.69
CA TYR A 16 -1.44 -1.81 -18.63
C TYR A 16 -0.05 -1.97 -18.00
N ALA A 17 0.05 -1.90 -16.68
CA ALA A 17 1.30 -2.17 -15.99
C ALA A 17 1.65 -3.67 -16.03
N ALA A 18 2.94 -3.99 -16.01
CA ALA A 18 3.42 -5.38 -15.96
C ALA A 18 3.16 -6.06 -14.61
N ALA A 19 2.84 -5.29 -13.57
CA ALA A 19 2.51 -5.74 -12.21
C ALA A 19 1.42 -4.83 -11.62
N PRO A 20 0.71 -5.28 -10.57
CA PRO A 20 -0.32 -4.47 -9.93
C PRO A 20 0.22 -3.12 -9.47
N LEU A 21 -0.40 -2.05 -9.93
CA LEU A 21 0.03 -0.67 -9.68
C LEU A 21 -1.19 0.22 -9.44
N LEU A 22 -1.19 0.98 -8.34
CA LEU A 22 -2.16 2.05 -8.09
C LEU A 22 -1.51 3.40 -8.36
N LEU A 23 -2.18 4.23 -9.15
CA LEU A 23 -1.83 5.62 -9.39
C LEU A 23 -2.65 6.50 -8.46
N PHE A 24 -1.99 7.12 -7.48
CA PHE A 24 -2.62 8.14 -6.65
C PHE A 24 -2.45 9.50 -7.30
N LYS A 25 -3.57 10.15 -7.62
CA LYS A 25 -3.61 11.49 -8.23
C LYS A 25 -3.27 12.52 -7.17
N LEU A 26 -2.03 12.97 -7.17
CA LEU A 26 -1.52 13.96 -6.23
C LEU A 26 -1.63 15.35 -6.83
N ARG A 27 -2.35 16.23 -6.15
CA ARG A 27 -2.37 17.67 -6.42
C ARG A 27 -1.32 18.35 -5.56
N VAL A 28 -0.47 19.13 -6.21
CA VAL A 28 0.54 19.97 -5.56
C VAL A 28 0.19 21.42 -5.84
N THR A 29 0.06 22.24 -4.79
CA THR A 29 -0.26 23.66 -4.91
C THR A 29 0.77 24.50 -4.17
N GLU A 30 1.20 25.59 -4.79
CA GLU A 30 2.03 26.62 -4.16
C GLU A 30 1.11 27.71 -3.61
N VAL A 31 1.23 28.03 -2.31
CA VAL A 31 0.30 28.88 -1.58
C VAL A 31 0.82 30.30 -1.33
N GLY A 32 1.99 30.65 -1.82
CA GLY A 32 2.55 32.02 -1.73
C GLY A 32 1.73 33.05 -2.52
N THR A 33 1.87 34.30 -2.15
CA THR A 33 1.19 35.40 -2.83
C THR A 33 2.17 36.53 -3.15
N PRO A 34 2.60 36.72 -4.43
CA PRO A 34 2.27 35.88 -5.60
C PRO A 34 2.97 34.50 -5.54
N PRO A 35 2.42 33.49 -6.23
CA PRO A 35 3.03 32.16 -6.24
C PRO A 35 4.37 32.19 -6.98
N ALA A 36 5.40 31.58 -6.37
CA ALA A 36 6.72 31.46 -6.97
C ALA A 36 6.74 30.37 -8.05
N PRO A 37 7.39 30.59 -9.22
CA PRO A 37 7.59 29.55 -10.19
C PRO A 37 8.44 28.40 -9.62
N VAL A 38 7.91 27.19 -9.67
CA VAL A 38 8.62 25.96 -9.28
C VAL A 38 9.13 25.27 -10.55
N HIS A 39 10.42 25.02 -10.64
CA HIS A 39 11.03 24.34 -11.79
C HIS A 39 10.85 22.82 -11.73
N ALA A 40 11.00 22.25 -10.54
CA ALA A 40 10.79 20.83 -10.28
C ALA A 40 10.70 20.55 -8.77
N VAL A 41 10.08 19.43 -8.41
CA VAL A 41 10.23 18.88 -7.06
C VAL A 41 10.68 17.42 -7.17
N ALA A 42 11.86 17.11 -6.60
CA ALA A 42 12.28 15.74 -6.38
C ALA A 42 11.56 15.23 -5.13
N LEU A 43 10.39 14.64 -5.32
CA LEU A 43 9.47 14.25 -4.25
C LEU A 43 9.73 12.81 -3.82
N ARG A 44 9.73 12.57 -2.52
CA ARG A 44 9.64 11.25 -1.88
C ARG A 44 8.38 11.21 -1.03
N CYS A 45 7.71 10.09 -1.05
CA CYS A 45 6.49 9.88 -0.29
C CYS A 45 6.53 8.54 0.42
N GLN A 46 6.24 8.53 1.72
CA GLN A 46 5.93 7.32 2.47
C GLN A 46 4.41 7.19 2.54
N VAL A 47 3.88 6.06 2.07
CA VAL A 47 2.46 5.73 2.17
C VAL A 47 2.27 4.80 3.35
N ARG A 48 1.50 5.23 4.35
CA ARG A 48 1.24 4.50 5.59
C ARG A 48 -0.23 4.15 5.70
N ILE A 49 -0.50 2.95 6.15
CA ILE A 49 -1.85 2.53 6.54
C ILE A 49 -2.08 3.01 7.97
N GLU A 50 -3.25 3.58 8.24
CA GLU A 50 -3.67 4.09 9.55
C GLU A 50 -4.79 3.21 10.14
N PRO A 51 -4.51 1.98 10.63
CA PRO A 51 -5.55 1.02 11.01
C PRO A 51 -6.46 1.52 12.13
N ALA A 52 -5.95 2.37 13.03
CA ALA A 52 -6.73 2.96 14.12
C ALA A 52 -7.82 3.94 13.64
N ARG A 53 -7.78 4.39 12.37
CA ARG A 53 -8.72 5.37 11.82
C ARG A 53 -9.95 4.72 11.14
N ARG A 54 -10.18 3.41 11.33
CA ARG A 54 -11.42 2.74 10.87
C ARG A 54 -12.02 1.85 11.96
N ARG A 55 -13.29 1.48 11.77
CA ARG A 55 -13.98 0.46 12.55
C ARG A 55 -13.94 -0.87 11.80
N TYR A 56 -13.98 -1.96 12.54
CA TYR A 56 -13.89 -3.33 12.02
C TYR A 56 -15.11 -4.15 12.43
N THR A 57 -15.60 -4.98 11.51
CA THR A 57 -16.62 -5.99 11.81
C THR A 57 -16.01 -7.11 12.67
N ALA A 58 -16.86 -7.94 13.30
CA ALA A 58 -16.37 -9.10 14.06
C ALA A 58 -15.58 -10.08 13.19
N ALA A 59 -15.98 -10.27 11.93
CA ALA A 59 -15.27 -11.12 10.99
C ALA A 59 -13.90 -10.55 10.60
N GLU A 60 -13.80 -9.23 10.33
CA GLU A 60 -12.53 -8.57 10.10
C GLU A 60 -11.60 -8.64 11.33
N GLN A 61 -12.16 -8.47 12.54
CA GLN A 61 -11.39 -8.59 13.78
C GLN A 61 -10.75 -9.97 13.92
N GLN A 62 -11.51 -11.02 13.63
CA GLN A 62 -11.02 -12.40 13.68
C GLN A 62 -9.85 -12.64 12.69
N ARG A 63 -9.96 -12.10 11.46
CA ARG A 63 -8.89 -12.22 10.45
C ARG A 63 -7.63 -11.41 10.78
N LEU A 64 -7.78 -10.35 11.58
CA LEU A 64 -6.70 -9.44 11.96
C LEU A 64 -5.95 -9.86 13.25
N LEU A 65 -6.35 -10.97 13.90
CA LEU A 65 -5.71 -11.47 15.12
C LEU A 65 -4.21 -11.70 14.94
N ASP A 66 -3.80 -12.23 13.79
CA ASP A 66 -2.38 -12.48 13.47
C ASP A 66 -1.54 -11.20 13.39
N LEU A 67 -2.15 -10.07 13.00
CA LEU A 67 -1.46 -8.79 12.83
C LEU A 67 -1.45 -7.96 14.11
N PHE A 68 -2.58 -7.92 14.83
CA PHE A 68 -2.78 -6.95 15.90
C PHE A 68 -3.10 -7.59 17.25
N GLY A 69 -3.21 -8.92 17.30
CA GLY A 69 -3.66 -9.63 18.51
C GLY A 69 -5.15 -9.40 18.77
N THR A 70 -5.57 -9.68 20.01
CA THR A 70 -6.98 -9.59 20.39
C THR A 70 -7.48 -8.14 20.44
N PRO A 71 -8.77 -7.89 20.14
CA PRO A 71 -9.34 -6.54 20.06
C PRO A 71 -9.17 -5.70 21.33
N GLU A 72 -9.09 -6.32 22.53
CA GLU A 72 -8.88 -5.63 23.80
C GLU A 72 -7.52 -4.91 23.85
N ARG A 73 -6.56 -5.37 23.05
CA ARG A 73 -5.20 -4.80 22.99
C ARG A 73 -5.04 -3.77 21.87
N TRP A 74 -6.02 -3.58 21.01
CA TRP A 74 -5.92 -2.76 19.82
C TRP A 74 -5.62 -1.28 20.10
N GLY A 75 -6.01 -0.77 21.25
CA GLY A 75 -5.57 0.57 21.68
C GLY A 75 -4.05 0.76 21.72
N GLN A 76 -3.29 -0.33 21.82
CA GLN A 76 -1.82 -0.33 21.83
C GLN A 76 -1.20 -0.90 20.55
N THR A 77 -1.88 -1.82 19.87
CA THR A 77 -1.33 -2.61 18.76
C THR A 77 -1.71 -2.09 17.37
N LEU A 78 -2.84 -1.37 17.23
CA LEU A 78 -3.19 -0.70 15.96
C LEU A 78 -2.26 0.50 15.73
N ARG A 79 -1.05 0.21 15.27
CA ARG A 79 -0.06 1.24 14.93
C ARG A 79 -0.06 1.48 13.42
N PRO A 80 0.30 2.70 12.97
CA PRO A 80 0.53 2.97 11.56
C PRO A 80 1.54 1.97 10.98
N MET A 81 1.22 1.45 9.79
CA MET A 81 2.07 0.50 9.08
C MET A 81 2.58 1.14 7.80
N LEU A 82 3.88 1.07 7.55
CA LEU A 82 4.44 1.46 6.26
C LEU A 82 3.94 0.47 5.20
N TRP A 83 3.28 1.00 4.15
CA TRP A 83 2.87 0.21 2.99
C TRP A 83 3.90 0.32 1.88
N ALA A 84 4.24 1.55 1.47
CA ALA A 84 5.18 1.77 0.38
C ALA A 84 6.01 3.03 0.58
N GLN A 85 7.18 3.07 -0.08
CA GLN A 85 7.96 4.27 -0.28
C GLN A 85 8.09 4.49 -1.78
N VAL A 86 7.67 5.65 -2.25
CA VAL A 86 7.67 5.99 -3.66
C VAL A 86 8.35 7.33 -3.89
N SER A 87 8.85 7.53 -5.10
CA SER A 87 9.46 8.79 -5.52
C SER A 87 8.85 9.24 -6.84
N ALA A 88 8.66 10.53 -6.98
CA ALA A 88 8.18 11.14 -8.21
C ALA A 88 8.94 12.44 -8.48
N VAL A 89 9.05 12.80 -9.73
CA VAL A 89 9.49 14.14 -10.13
C VAL A 89 8.25 14.93 -10.51
N VAL A 90 7.95 15.96 -9.74
CA VAL A 90 6.92 16.93 -10.09
C VAL A 90 7.50 17.87 -11.12
N PRO A 91 6.87 18.01 -12.31
CA PRO A 91 7.36 18.91 -13.36
C PRO A 91 7.21 20.38 -12.95
N SER A 92 7.69 21.28 -13.79
CA SER A 92 7.56 22.72 -13.57
C SER A 92 6.11 23.18 -13.52
N PHE A 93 5.80 24.08 -12.60
CA PHE A 93 4.48 24.68 -12.48
C PHE A 93 4.52 26.06 -11.81
N THR A 94 3.42 26.81 -11.98
CA THR A 94 3.14 28.04 -11.22
C THR A 94 1.73 27.90 -10.65
N GLY A 95 1.58 28.13 -9.35
CA GLY A 95 0.30 27.97 -8.64
C GLY A 95 -0.03 26.51 -8.30
N GLY A 96 -0.01 25.60 -9.26
CA GLY A 96 -0.28 24.18 -8.95
C GLY A 96 -0.18 23.25 -10.16
N CYS A 97 -0.07 21.95 -9.85
CA CYS A 97 -0.08 20.88 -10.86
C CYS A 97 -0.65 19.59 -10.26
N ALA A 98 -0.90 18.61 -11.11
CA ALA A 98 -1.23 17.25 -10.73
C ALA A 98 -0.15 16.29 -11.22
N VAL A 99 0.16 15.28 -10.43
CA VAL A 99 1.15 14.24 -10.74
C VAL A 99 0.69 12.90 -10.19
N ASP A 100 1.02 11.82 -10.89
CA ASP A 100 0.70 10.48 -10.47
C ASP A 100 1.79 9.90 -9.57
N LEU A 101 1.40 9.47 -8.36
CA LEU A 101 2.24 8.66 -7.48
C LEU A 101 1.95 7.20 -7.75
N ALA A 102 2.88 6.50 -8.39
CA ALA A 102 2.76 5.09 -8.70
C ALA A 102 3.16 4.24 -7.49
N VAL A 103 2.19 3.53 -6.90
CA VAL A 103 2.39 2.67 -5.73
C VAL A 103 2.28 1.21 -6.16
N PRO A 104 3.39 0.43 -6.10
CA PRO A 104 3.36 -1.00 -6.41
C PRO A 104 2.54 -1.77 -5.36
N CYS A 105 1.71 -2.70 -5.84
CA CYS A 105 0.79 -3.49 -5.01
C CYS A 105 1.11 -4.99 -5.05
N SER A 106 2.35 -5.37 -5.37
CA SER A 106 2.75 -6.79 -5.39
C SER A 106 2.80 -7.37 -3.97
N PHE A 107 2.45 -8.66 -3.85
CA PHE A 107 2.33 -9.36 -2.55
C PHE A 107 3.64 -9.45 -1.76
N ASP A 108 4.77 -9.49 -2.44
CA ASP A 108 6.11 -9.59 -1.87
C ASP A 108 6.61 -8.26 -1.27
N PHE A 109 5.99 -7.14 -1.65
CA PHE A 109 6.43 -5.82 -1.21
C PHE A 109 6.11 -5.53 0.26
N SER A 110 4.97 -6.00 0.76
CA SER A 110 4.60 -5.87 2.18
C SER A 110 3.59 -6.93 2.61
N LEU A 111 4.07 -8.01 3.17
CA LEU A 111 3.22 -9.09 3.67
C LEU A 111 2.19 -8.60 4.70
N ALA A 112 2.58 -7.66 5.58
CA ALA A 112 1.67 -7.12 6.59
C ALA A 112 0.55 -6.29 5.97
N ALA A 113 0.86 -5.44 4.96
CA ALA A 113 -0.14 -4.66 4.26
C ALA A 113 -1.11 -5.55 3.47
N THR A 114 -0.58 -6.58 2.79
CA THR A 114 -1.40 -7.55 2.05
C THR A 114 -2.35 -8.30 2.98
N LYS A 115 -1.84 -8.86 4.09
CA LYS A 115 -2.69 -9.50 5.11
C LYS A 115 -3.77 -8.56 5.66
N TYR A 116 -3.42 -7.30 5.86
CA TYR A 116 -4.37 -6.30 6.32
C TYR A 116 -5.47 -6.07 5.28
N PHE A 117 -5.13 -5.86 4.01
CA PHE A 117 -6.09 -5.61 2.94
C PHE A 117 -7.00 -6.81 2.69
N ASP A 118 -6.47 -8.03 2.71
CA ASP A 118 -7.23 -9.28 2.53
C ASP A 118 -8.21 -9.53 3.69
N ALA A 119 -7.87 -9.10 4.90
CA ALA A 119 -8.74 -9.25 6.06
C ALA A 119 -10.01 -8.39 5.99
N LEU A 120 -10.01 -7.33 5.17
CA LEU A 120 -11.11 -6.37 5.08
C LEU A 120 -12.23 -6.88 4.18
N GLU A 121 -13.48 -6.79 4.64
CA GLU A 121 -14.67 -7.17 3.86
C GLU A 121 -15.14 -6.05 2.92
N GLY A 122 -14.89 -4.79 3.30
CA GLY A 122 -15.30 -3.63 2.52
C GLY A 122 -14.90 -2.32 3.15
N GLY A 123 -15.59 -1.23 2.79
CA GLY A 123 -15.29 0.11 3.28
C GLY A 123 -13.98 0.66 2.75
N ASP A 124 -13.38 1.59 3.50
CA ASP A 124 -12.20 2.32 3.09
C ASP A 124 -10.98 1.95 3.93
N ILE A 125 -9.82 1.99 3.30
CA ILE A 125 -8.50 1.85 3.89
C ILE A 125 -7.98 3.26 4.18
N PRO A 126 -7.83 3.66 5.45
CA PRO A 126 -7.27 4.97 5.76
C PRO A 126 -5.77 4.99 5.47
N LEU A 127 -5.34 5.93 4.65
CA LEU A 127 -3.94 6.14 4.28
C LEU A 127 -3.46 7.52 4.73
N CYS A 128 -2.19 7.61 5.11
CA CYS A 128 -1.45 8.83 5.36
C CYS A 128 -0.22 8.85 4.44
N PHE A 129 -0.07 9.94 3.70
CA PHE A 129 1.05 10.21 2.80
C PHE A 129 1.95 11.24 3.46
N LEU A 130 3.20 10.86 3.76
CA LEU A 130 4.19 11.75 4.34
C LEU A 130 5.18 12.17 3.25
N PHE A 131 5.27 13.46 3.01
CA PHE A 131 6.08 14.01 1.93
C PHE A 131 7.41 14.52 2.43
N SER A 132 8.44 14.33 1.62
CA SER A 132 9.77 14.89 1.78
C SER A 132 10.40 15.10 0.41
N GLY A 133 11.45 15.89 0.33
CA GLY A 133 12.11 16.08 -0.95
C GLY A 133 12.70 17.46 -1.11
N THR A 134 13.12 17.76 -2.33
CA THR A 134 13.82 18.99 -2.69
C THR A 134 13.02 19.77 -3.72
N ILE A 135 12.76 21.04 -3.45
CA ILE A 135 12.05 21.98 -4.33
C ILE A 135 13.11 22.84 -5.03
N PHE A 136 13.08 22.84 -6.35
CA PHE A 136 13.88 23.74 -7.20
C PHE A 136 12.95 24.84 -7.71
N TYR A 137 13.26 26.10 -7.42
CA TYR A 137 12.37 27.21 -7.72
C TYR A 137 13.15 28.44 -8.17
N GLU A 138 12.45 29.38 -8.82
CA GLU A 138 13.00 30.67 -9.24
C GLU A 138 12.83 31.71 -8.14
N ALA A 139 13.92 32.36 -7.77
CA ALA A 139 13.88 33.50 -6.88
C ALA A 139 13.43 34.79 -7.62
N THR A 140 13.15 35.86 -6.89
CA THR A 140 12.67 37.13 -7.44
C THR A 140 13.70 37.81 -8.38
N ASP A 141 14.96 37.45 -8.28
CA ASP A 141 16.04 37.93 -9.15
C ASP A 141 16.28 37.00 -10.36
N GLY A 142 15.44 35.98 -10.58
CA GLY A 142 15.55 35.00 -11.64
C GLY A 142 16.55 33.86 -11.36
N ALA A 143 17.22 33.85 -10.19
CA ALA A 143 18.20 32.84 -9.86
C ALA A 143 17.50 31.53 -9.41
N LEU A 144 18.08 30.40 -9.84
CA LEU A 144 17.63 29.07 -9.35
C LEU A 144 17.99 28.91 -7.86
N GLN A 145 17.01 28.60 -7.07
CA GLN A 145 17.12 28.35 -5.64
C GLN A 145 16.63 26.94 -5.28
N VAL A 146 17.06 26.44 -4.14
CA VAL A 146 16.75 25.11 -3.64
C VAL A 146 16.27 25.20 -2.20
N THR A 147 15.18 24.50 -1.89
CA THR A 147 14.69 24.33 -0.51
C THR A 147 14.14 22.92 -0.28
N GLN A 148 13.93 22.55 0.97
CA GLN A 148 13.38 21.24 1.32
C GLN A 148 11.85 21.33 1.52
N VAL A 149 11.17 20.23 1.18
CA VAL A 149 9.77 20.05 1.60
C VAL A 149 9.77 19.90 3.12
N PRO A 150 8.99 20.74 3.86
CA PRO A 150 8.90 20.64 5.32
C PRO A 150 8.40 19.27 5.78
N TRP A 151 8.95 18.77 6.89
CA TRP A 151 8.71 17.41 7.39
C TRP A 151 7.26 17.16 7.85
N GLU A 152 6.51 18.23 8.19
CA GLU A 152 5.11 18.17 8.59
C GLU A 152 4.13 18.04 7.41
N LYS A 153 4.62 18.07 6.16
CA LYS A 153 3.74 17.98 4.99
C LYS A 153 3.21 16.56 4.83
N GLU A 154 1.90 16.44 5.02
CA GLU A 154 1.17 15.18 4.93
C GLU A 154 -0.16 15.36 4.21
N ALA A 155 -0.71 14.27 3.68
CA ALA A 155 -2.07 14.20 3.15
C ALA A 155 -2.74 12.90 3.59
N TYR A 156 -4.05 12.94 3.74
CA TYR A 156 -4.85 11.77 4.07
C TYR A 156 -5.75 11.40 2.91
N PHE A 157 -5.89 10.10 2.70
CA PHE A 157 -6.79 9.57 1.67
C PHE A 157 -7.48 8.30 2.18
N ARG A 158 -8.71 8.08 1.74
CA ARG A 158 -9.45 6.86 2.01
C ARG A 158 -9.55 6.03 0.74
N LEU A 159 -8.71 5.01 0.64
CA LEU A 159 -8.72 4.10 -0.50
C LEU A 159 -9.88 3.11 -0.34
N PRO A 160 -10.84 3.02 -1.27
CA PRO A 160 -11.86 1.98 -1.22
C PRO A 160 -11.20 0.59 -1.28
N ALA A 161 -11.53 -0.29 -0.31
CA ALA A 161 -10.99 -1.65 -0.28
C ALA A 161 -11.31 -2.42 -1.59
N ALA A 162 -12.44 -2.10 -2.22
CA ALA A 162 -12.83 -2.66 -3.50
C ALA A 162 -11.86 -2.29 -4.63
N ALA A 163 -11.24 -1.10 -4.62
CA ALA A 163 -10.30 -0.68 -5.65
C ALA A 163 -9.02 -1.53 -5.60
N TRP A 164 -8.48 -1.78 -4.39
CA TRP A 164 -7.33 -2.66 -4.21
C TRP A 164 -7.68 -4.11 -4.59
N ARG A 165 -8.83 -4.63 -4.10
CA ARG A 165 -9.26 -5.99 -4.40
C ARG A 165 -9.50 -6.21 -5.90
N GLY A 166 -10.13 -5.28 -6.58
CA GLY A 166 -10.35 -5.34 -8.04
C GLY A 166 -9.04 -5.33 -8.83
N LEU A 167 -8.04 -4.55 -8.37
CA LEU A 167 -6.70 -4.57 -8.96
C LEU A 167 -6.05 -5.95 -8.78
N MET A 168 -6.07 -6.50 -7.57
CA MET A 168 -5.45 -7.80 -7.29
C MET A 168 -6.14 -8.93 -8.05
N GLU A 169 -7.47 -8.94 -8.13
CA GLU A 169 -8.22 -9.94 -8.90
C GLU A 169 -7.94 -9.87 -10.41
N ALA A 170 -7.70 -8.67 -10.94
CA ALA A 170 -7.35 -8.51 -12.35
C ALA A 170 -5.98 -9.09 -12.71
N TYR A 171 -5.01 -9.02 -11.78
CA TYR A 171 -3.64 -9.55 -11.99
C TYR A 171 -3.46 -10.99 -11.51
N TYR A 172 -4.17 -11.37 -10.46
CA TYR A 172 -4.05 -12.67 -9.79
C TYR A 172 -5.43 -13.27 -9.55
N PRO A 173 -6.18 -13.59 -10.60
CA PRO A 173 -7.54 -14.11 -10.46
C PRO A 173 -7.55 -15.40 -9.66
N ASN A 174 -8.47 -15.49 -8.69
CA ASN A 174 -8.65 -16.66 -7.82
C ASN A 174 -7.35 -17.17 -7.19
N THR A 175 -6.45 -16.27 -6.80
CA THR A 175 -5.13 -16.62 -6.24
C THR A 175 -5.00 -16.11 -4.81
N ALA A 176 -4.50 -16.96 -3.92
CA ALA A 176 -4.08 -16.61 -2.58
C ALA A 176 -2.58 -16.83 -2.39
N TRP A 177 -1.95 -16.06 -1.51
CA TRP A 177 -0.52 -16.15 -1.24
C TRP A 177 -0.28 -16.64 0.19
N LEU A 178 0.64 -17.60 0.32
CA LEU A 178 1.01 -18.19 1.59
C LEU A 178 2.51 -18.12 1.79
N GLY A 179 2.94 -17.43 2.84
CA GLY A 179 4.34 -17.44 3.27
C GLY A 179 4.60 -18.61 4.23
N LEU A 180 5.53 -19.49 3.89
CA LEU A 180 5.95 -20.61 4.72
C LEU A 180 7.40 -20.47 5.16
N ARG A 181 7.71 -20.96 6.37
CA ARG A 181 9.11 -21.15 6.76
C ARG A 181 9.76 -22.19 5.85
N LYS A 182 11.03 -21.99 5.58
CA LYS A 182 11.81 -22.84 4.66
C LYS A 182 11.76 -24.34 5.04
N ASP A 183 11.89 -24.64 6.33
CA ASP A 183 11.86 -26.02 6.84
C ASP A 183 10.49 -26.70 6.61
N VAL A 184 9.38 -25.95 6.76
CA VAL A 184 8.03 -26.45 6.47
C VAL A 184 7.84 -26.65 4.97
N PHE A 185 8.28 -25.69 4.15
CA PHE A 185 8.26 -25.82 2.70
C PHE A 185 9.01 -27.05 2.21
N ASP A 186 10.23 -27.31 2.73
CA ASP A 186 11.05 -28.45 2.33
C ASP A 186 10.40 -29.80 2.71
N ARG A 187 9.68 -29.84 3.84
CA ARG A 187 8.88 -31.02 4.24
C ARG A 187 7.70 -31.23 3.29
N LEU A 188 6.96 -30.17 2.98
CA LEU A 188 5.85 -30.24 2.00
C LEU A 188 6.33 -30.64 0.62
N SER A 189 7.47 -30.12 0.15
CA SER A 189 8.05 -30.46 -1.14
C SER A 189 8.41 -31.95 -1.22
N ARG A 190 9.02 -32.50 -0.16
CA ARG A 190 9.31 -33.95 -0.08
C ARG A 190 8.01 -34.77 -0.08
N TYR A 191 7.02 -34.37 0.70
CA TYR A 191 5.71 -35.03 0.73
C TYR A 191 5.08 -35.05 -0.65
N LYS A 192 5.00 -33.89 -1.33
CA LYS A 192 4.49 -33.73 -2.70
C LYS A 192 5.17 -34.71 -3.66
N SER A 193 6.50 -34.81 -3.61
CA SER A 193 7.29 -35.71 -4.48
C SER A 193 7.03 -37.18 -4.15
N HIS A 194 6.98 -37.57 -2.88
CA HIS A 194 6.72 -38.95 -2.47
C HIS A 194 5.30 -39.42 -2.84
N GLN A 195 4.31 -38.53 -2.81
CA GLN A 195 2.93 -38.86 -3.18
C GLN A 195 2.68 -38.72 -4.70
N GLY A 196 3.65 -38.32 -5.49
CA GLY A 196 3.49 -38.12 -6.93
C GLY A 196 2.52 -37.00 -7.30
N LEU A 197 2.31 -36.02 -6.42
CA LEU A 197 1.37 -34.93 -6.63
C LEU A 197 2.00 -33.86 -7.53
N LEU A 198 1.27 -33.41 -8.57
CA LEU A 198 1.81 -32.51 -9.59
C LEU A 198 1.79 -31.05 -9.16
N THR A 199 0.77 -30.61 -8.42
CA THR A 199 0.58 -29.19 -8.04
C THR A 199 0.56 -29.01 -6.52
N TRP A 200 0.75 -27.77 -6.06
CA TRP A 200 0.67 -27.44 -4.64
C TRP A 200 -0.75 -27.51 -4.11
N GLU A 201 -1.73 -27.11 -4.92
CA GLU A 201 -3.15 -27.19 -4.60
C GLU A 201 -3.54 -28.63 -4.27
N ARG A 202 -3.22 -29.57 -5.15
CA ARG A 202 -3.48 -31.02 -4.90
C ARG A 202 -2.77 -31.54 -3.65
N THR A 203 -1.57 -31.03 -3.38
CA THR A 203 -0.83 -31.43 -2.17
C THR A 203 -1.56 -30.96 -0.90
N LEU A 204 -2.03 -29.71 -0.90
CA LEU A 204 -2.76 -29.15 0.23
C LEU A 204 -4.13 -29.79 0.38
N GLU A 205 -4.86 -29.99 -0.71
CA GLU A 205 -6.16 -30.72 -0.72
C GLU A 205 -6.02 -32.12 -0.14
N HIS A 206 -4.99 -32.86 -0.57
CA HIS A 206 -4.75 -34.21 -0.05
C HIS A 206 -4.46 -34.20 1.47
N LEU A 207 -3.69 -33.21 1.95
CA LEU A 207 -3.42 -33.08 3.38
C LEU A 207 -4.65 -32.67 4.18
N LEU A 208 -5.50 -31.80 3.64
CA LEU A 208 -6.74 -31.37 4.27
C LEU A 208 -7.72 -32.53 4.37
N SER A 209 -7.92 -33.29 3.27
CA SER A 209 -8.80 -34.46 3.27
C SER A 209 -8.34 -35.52 4.30
N ALA A 210 -7.04 -35.80 4.37
CA ALA A 210 -6.50 -36.74 5.34
C ALA A 210 -6.70 -36.24 6.80
N ALA A 211 -6.63 -34.95 7.04
CA ALA A 211 -6.90 -34.39 8.36
C ALA A 211 -8.40 -34.44 8.75
N GLU A 212 -9.28 -34.23 7.79
CA GLU A 212 -10.74 -34.33 7.97
C GLU A 212 -11.17 -35.76 8.27
N GLU A 213 -10.62 -36.75 7.53
CA GLU A 213 -10.85 -38.18 7.79
C GLU A 213 -10.37 -38.60 9.18
N ALA A 214 -9.21 -38.10 9.62
CA ALA A 214 -8.68 -38.38 10.95
C ALA A 214 -9.44 -37.71 12.10
N ALA A 215 -10.21 -36.65 11.80
CA ALA A 215 -11.02 -35.91 12.77
C ALA A 215 -12.46 -36.45 12.89
N THR A 216 -12.86 -37.36 12.01
CA THR A 216 -14.19 -37.98 12.05
C THR A 216 -14.08 -39.25 12.93
N PRO A 217 -14.75 -39.29 14.13
CA PRO A 217 -14.64 -40.41 15.08
C PRO A 217 -15.38 -41.66 14.60
#